data_48f62dccdf6cd7d5530dd3dfb30f972b
#
_entry.id   48f62dccdf6cd7d5530dd3dfb30f972b
#
_cell.length_a   1.000
_cell.length_b   1.000
_cell.length_c   1.000
_cell.angle_alpha   90.00
_cell.angle_beta   90.00
_cell.angle_gamma   90.00
#
_symmetry.space_group_name_H-M   'P 1'
#
loop_
_entity.id
_entity.type
_entity.pdbx_description
1 polymer ?
#
loop_
_entity_poly.entity_id
_entity_poly.type
_entity_poly.pdbx_seq_one_letter_code
_entity_poly.pdbx_strand_id
1 'polypeptide(L)'
;ISMFLKFLLHEALVILGGTPRGTAYGLFEVSRRIGVSPYIWWADVQPAPQSTLYLSGDRTEVEAPSVQYRGLFINDEDWAMLPWAKNTIDQAVKNIGPNTYAQLMELLLRLRANCLWPAKHAQSQAFWSLEANKRLAKKWAIVMSSGDSMLRDNLWEWRRFSGTGSEGFSFAYNSAQITDYWAKRAGEARDYEAIYDIGMRGLQDVALLGYEGQEAQLAGLTDIIAAQRKIITDSLGGDPTQVPQIYIPYKEALTLYNAGLQIPDDVTLCWVDDNYAYIRQLPTAAEQLRSGGNGIYYHLSYLGNPCSYIWLSTISPSLISYELSKAYQNGMTRFWMVNVGDLKPAEVEFEFCMELAWNVHAWTPEKAWTFSRWWAAKTFGEDYADELAEIRLEHYRLAAQSKPET
;
A
#
# COMPACT_ATOMS: atom_id res chain seq x y z
N ILE A 1 8.95 -8.36 -19.45
CA ILE A 1 9.78 -8.75 -20.62
C ILE A 1 8.85 -8.82 -21.81
N SER A 2 8.98 -7.93 -22.78
CA SER A 2 8.34 -8.06 -24.09
C SER A 2 9.42 -8.42 -25.13
N MET A 3 9.15 -9.40 -25.95
CA MET A 3 10.06 -9.84 -27.00
C MET A 3 9.28 -9.96 -28.31
N PHE A 4 9.74 -9.26 -29.37
CA PHE A 4 9.25 -9.52 -30.72
C PHE A 4 10.00 -10.75 -31.28
N LEU A 5 9.26 -11.81 -31.59
CA LEU A 5 9.77 -12.98 -32.27
C LEU A 5 9.30 -12.99 -33.72
N LYS A 6 10.24 -13.12 -34.64
CA LYS A 6 9.95 -13.37 -36.06
C LYS A 6 9.75 -14.88 -36.24
N PHE A 7 8.51 -15.34 -36.35
CA PHE A 7 8.21 -16.68 -36.85
C PHE A 7 8.14 -16.63 -38.37
N LEU A 8 8.60 -17.65 -39.05
CA LEU A 8 8.87 -17.81 -40.51
C LEU A 8 7.92 -17.09 -41.52
N LEU A 9 6.81 -16.53 -41.11
CA LEU A 9 5.87 -15.76 -41.93
C LEU A 9 5.07 -14.66 -41.21
N HIS A 10 5.26 -14.46 -39.88
CA HIS A 10 4.46 -13.49 -39.12
C HIS A 10 5.30 -12.79 -38.07
N GLU A 11 5.10 -11.48 -37.91
CA GLU A 11 5.61 -10.72 -36.77
C GLU A 11 4.62 -10.83 -35.62
N ALA A 12 5.09 -11.12 -34.42
CA ALA A 12 4.27 -11.23 -33.23
C ALA A 12 4.90 -10.48 -32.06
N LEU A 13 4.06 -9.78 -31.28
CA LEU A 13 4.46 -9.27 -29.97
C LEU A 13 4.36 -10.40 -28.96
N VAL A 14 5.48 -10.73 -28.31
CA VAL A 14 5.53 -11.76 -27.27
C VAL A 14 5.86 -11.09 -25.93
N ILE A 15 5.03 -11.33 -24.94
CA ILE A 15 5.21 -10.83 -23.56
C ILE A 15 5.46 -12.03 -22.65
N LEU A 16 6.63 -12.03 -22.01
CA LEU A 16 7.03 -13.09 -21.08
C LEU A 16 7.22 -12.47 -19.68
N GLY A 17 6.52 -13.02 -18.69
CA GLY A 17 6.70 -12.67 -17.28
C GLY A 17 7.23 -13.87 -16.50
N GLY A 18 8.08 -13.65 -15.49
CA GLY A 18 8.54 -14.69 -14.57
C GLY A 18 7.42 -15.27 -13.68
N THR A 19 6.29 -14.58 -13.61
CA THR A 19 5.07 -14.97 -12.89
C THR A 19 3.84 -14.49 -13.67
N PRO A 20 2.61 -14.99 -13.37
CA PRO A 20 1.38 -14.44 -13.95
C PRO A 20 1.26 -12.92 -13.78
N ARG A 21 1.63 -12.40 -12.61
CA ARG A 21 1.66 -10.97 -12.31
C ARG A 21 2.69 -10.23 -13.19
N GLY A 22 3.88 -10.81 -13.40
CA GLY A 22 4.88 -10.27 -14.32
C GLY A 22 4.40 -10.18 -15.76
N THR A 23 3.61 -11.15 -16.23
CA THR A 23 2.96 -11.09 -17.54
C THR A 23 1.94 -9.96 -17.62
N ALA A 24 1.13 -9.77 -16.58
CA ALA A 24 0.18 -8.66 -16.49
C ALA A 24 0.89 -7.29 -16.54
N TYR A 25 2.02 -7.14 -15.84
CA TYR A 25 2.84 -5.92 -15.94
C TYR A 25 3.32 -5.65 -17.36
N GLY A 26 3.72 -6.70 -18.10
CA GLY A 26 4.12 -6.57 -19.51
C GLY A 26 2.98 -6.10 -20.40
N LEU A 27 1.75 -6.60 -20.19
CA LEU A 27 0.56 -6.14 -20.90
C LEU A 27 0.26 -4.66 -20.61
N PHE A 28 0.31 -4.24 -19.35
CA PHE A 28 0.11 -2.84 -18.99
C PHE A 28 1.25 -1.92 -19.42
N GLU A 29 2.49 -2.44 -19.55
CA GLU A 29 3.59 -1.68 -20.15
C GLU A 29 3.32 -1.40 -21.64
N VAL A 30 2.77 -2.34 -22.40
CA VAL A 30 2.31 -2.08 -23.78
C VAL A 30 1.25 -0.98 -23.76
N SER A 31 0.26 -1.09 -22.88
CA SER A 31 -0.79 -0.06 -22.74
C SER A 31 -0.21 1.32 -22.46
N ARG A 32 0.79 1.41 -21.57
CA ARG A 32 1.50 2.66 -21.24
C ARG A 32 2.26 3.23 -22.44
N ARG A 33 2.96 2.39 -23.20
CA ARG A 33 3.74 2.80 -24.39
C ARG A 33 2.88 3.34 -25.53
N ILE A 34 1.63 2.91 -25.63
CA ILE A 34 0.68 3.45 -26.61
C ILE A 34 -0.12 4.65 -26.08
N GLY A 35 0.29 5.21 -24.92
CA GLY A 35 -0.23 6.47 -24.39
C GLY A 35 -1.40 6.36 -23.42
N VAL A 36 -1.74 5.16 -22.92
CA VAL A 36 -2.79 5.01 -21.91
C VAL A 36 -2.22 5.27 -20.51
N SER A 37 -2.70 6.32 -19.85
CA SER A 37 -2.30 6.66 -18.49
C SER A 37 -2.67 5.56 -17.50
N PRO A 38 -1.82 5.27 -16.49
CA PRO A 38 -2.22 4.45 -15.35
C PRO A 38 -3.48 4.97 -14.65
N TYR A 39 -3.67 6.27 -14.67
CA TYR A 39 -4.78 6.98 -14.02
C TYR A 39 -5.99 7.21 -14.93
N ILE A 40 -6.20 6.38 -15.96
CA ILE A 40 -7.32 6.52 -16.90
C ILE A 40 -8.70 6.63 -16.20
N TRP A 41 -8.84 6.02 -15.02
CA TRP A 41 -10.07 6.08 -14.21
C TRP A 41 -10.05 7.20 -13.16
N TRP A 42 -8.88 7.80 -12.87
CA TRP A 42 -8.67 8.61 -11.67
C TRP A 42 -8.30 10.07 -11.95
N ALA A 43 -7.62 10.35 -13.06
CA ALA A 43 -7.10 11.69 -13.36
C ALA A 43 -7.94 12.48 -14.38
N ASP A 44 -9.09 11.95 -14.82
CA ASP A 44 -9.99 12.58 -15.80
C ASP A 44 -9.34 12.89 -17.16
N VAL A 45 -8.17 12.29 -17.44
CA VAL A 45 -7.45 12.47 -18.70
C VAL A 45 -7.60 11.22 -19.57
N GLN A 46 -8.20 11.42 -20.72
CA GLN A 46 -8.35 10.35 -21.71
C GLN A 46 -7.21 10.43 -22.73
N PRO A 47 -6.69 9.28 -23.21
CA PRO A 47 -5.70 9.26 -24.26
C PRO A 47 -6.28 9.84 -25.55
N ALA A 48 -5.49 10.63 -26.27
CA ALA A 48 -5.90 11.15 -27.55
C ALA A 48 -6.14 9.99 -28.54
N PRO A 49 -7.28 9.96 -29.29
CA PRO A 49 -7.53 8.94 -30.30
C PRO A 49 -6.42 8.91 -31.37
N GLN A 50 -5.91 7.74 -31.67
CA GLN A 50 -4.91 7.49 -32.70
C GLN A 50 -5.44 6.54 -33.74
N SER A 51 -5.27 6.85 -35.03
CA SER A 51 -5.66 5.95 -36.13
C SER A 51 -4.69 4.78 -36.30
N THR A 52 -3.47 4.92 -35.87
CA THR A 52 -2.41 3.92 -35.96
C THR A 52 -1.52 3.98 -34.71
N LEU A 53 -1.19 2.82 -34.18
CA LEU A 53 -0.31 2.68 -33.03
C LEU A 53 0.99 2.00 -33.46
N TYR A 54 2.11 2.53 -33.01
CA TYR A 54 3.43 1.97 -33.27
C TYR A 54 4.10 1.54 -31.97
N LEU A 55 4.71 0.37 -32.00
CA LEU A 55 5.58 -0.12 -30.95
C LEU A 55 6.96 -0.41 -31.55
N SER A 56 8.03 -0.09 -30.83
CA SER A 56 9.36 -0.50 -31.22
C SER A 56 9.44 -2.02 -31.29
N GLY A 57 10.07 -2.53 -32.35
CA GLY A 57 10.34 -3.97 -32.52
C GLY A 57 11.49 -4.49 -31.68
N ASP A 58 12.10 -3.66 -30.83
CA ASP A 58 13.27 -4.02 -30.04
C ASP A 58 12.90 -4.91 -28.86
N ARG A 59 13.80 -5.85 -28.55
CA ARG A 59 13.70 -6.60 -27.31
C ARG A 59 13.90 -5.68 -26.11
N THR A 60 12.93 -5.67 -25.19
CA THR A 60 13.04 -4.97 -23.91
C THR A 60 13.11 -6.01 -22.80
N GLU A 61 14.12 -5.94 -21.98
CA GLU A 61 14.24 -6.71 -20.74
C GLU A 61 14.04 -5.79 -19.55
N VAL A 62 13.31 -6.28 -18.55
CA VAL A 62 13.03 -5.54 -17.32
C VAL A 62 13.48 -6.40 -16.14
N GLU A 63 14.32 -5.84 -15.30
CA GLU A 63 14.83 -6.51 -14.12
C GLU A 63 13.74 -6.74 -13.06
N ALA A 64 14.05 -7.57 -12.08
CA ALA A 64 13.22 -7.76 -10.91
C ALA A 64 13.07 -6.43 -10.14
N PRO A 65 11.92 -6.20 -9.48
CA PRO A 65 11.71 -4.97 -8.71
C PRO A 65 12.68 -4.87 -7.54
N SER A 66 13.05 -3.62 -7.19
CA SER A 66 13.89 -3.31 -6.03
C SER A 66 13.21 -3.68 -4.71
N VAL A 67 11.87 -3.64 -4.65
CA VAL A 67 11.07 -3.96 -3.47
C VAL A 67 10.10 -5.08 -3.79
N GLN A 68 9.98 -6.07 -2.92
CA GLN A 68 9.17 -7.26 -3.19
C GLN A 68 7.66 -6.97 -3.16
N TYR A 69 7.14 -6.39 -2.08
CA TYR A 69 5.74 -5.98 -1.94
C TYR A 69 5.63 -4.47 -2.02
N ARG A 70 4.82 -3.97 -2.93
CA ARG A 70 4.66 -2.55 -3.26
C ARG A 70 3.18 -2.25 -3.30
N GLY A 71 2.71 -1.34 -2.47
CA GLY A 71 1.29 -1.21 -2.28
C GLY A 71 0.77 0.18 -1.97
N LEU A 72 -0.55 0.25 -1.98
CA LEU A 72 -1.38 1.39 -1.72
C LEU A 72 -2.21 1.16 -0.47
N PHE A 73 -2.28 2.16 0.40
CA PHE A 73 -3.22 2.22 1.52
C PHE A 73 -4.23 3.34 1.31
N ILE A 74 -5.50 3.00 1.26
CA ILE A 74 -6.62 3.94 1.26
C ILE A 74 -7.06 4.14 2.70
N ASN A 75 -6.77 5.30 3.29
CA ASN A 75 -6.93 5.54 4.72
C ASN A 75 -7.94 6.63 5.09
N ASP A 76 -8.18 7.61 4.21
CA ASP A 76 -9.03 8.78 4.51
C ASP A 76 -10.12 8.97 3.45
N GLU A 77 -10.71 7.88 3.01
CA GLU A 77 -11.63 7.77 1.89
C GLU A 77 -12.98 8.47 2.06
N ASP A 78 -13.30 8.95 3.26
CA ASP A 78 -14.58 9.59 3.57
C ASP A 78 -14.79 10.88 2.79
N TRP A 79 -13.71 11.57 2.42
CA TRP A 79 -13.79 12.91 1.81
C TRP A 79 -13.93 12.89 0.30
N ALA A 80 -13.44 11.88 -0.40
CA ALA A 80 -13.52 11.81 -1.85
C ALA A 80 -13.94 10.43 -2.37
N MET A 81 -13.19 9.37 -2.10
CA MET A 81 -13.43 8.05 -2.72
C MET A 81 -14.77 7.45 -2.33
N LEU A 82 -15.16 7.49 -1.05
CA LEU A 82 -16.43 6.94 -0.60
C LEU A 82 -17.63 7.65 -1.23
N PRO A 83 -17.76 9.00 -1.18
CA PRO A 83 -18.85 9.68 -1.86
C PRO A 83 -18.83 9.50 -3.38
N TRP A 84 -17.66 9.45 -4.01
CA TRP A 84 -17.56 9.17 -5.44
C TRP A 84 -18.05 7.76 -5.77
N ALA A 85 -17.55 6.72 -5.10
CA ALA A 85 -17.89 5.34 -5.35
C ALA A 85 -19.41 5.09 -5.24
N LYS A 86 -20.00 5.48 -4.11
CA LYS A 86 -21.44 5.27 -3.86
C LYS A 86 -22.37 6.02 -4.80
N ASN A 87 -21.92 7.15 -5.37
CA ASN A 87 -22.74 7.98 -6.23
C ASN A 87 -22.50 7.72 -7.73
N THR A 88 -21.42 7.01 -8.09
CA THR A 88 -21.04 6.77 -9.49
C THR A 88 -21.04 5.30 -9.85
N ILE A 89 -20.05 4.54 -9.45
CA ILE A 89 -19.80 3.18 -9.97
C ILE A 89 -20.26 2.04 -9.08
N ASP A 90 -20.43 2.29 -7.77
CA ASP A 90 -20.90 1.29 -6.79
C ASP A 90 -22.26 1.67 -6.17
N GLN A 91 -23.14 2.28 -6.97
CA GLN A 91 -24.48 2.74 -6.54
C GLN A 91 -25.33 1.61 -5.93
N ALA A 92 -25.19 0.39 -6.40
CA ALA A 92 -25.92 -0.77 -5.86
C ALA A 92 -25.47 -1.14 -4.44
N VAL A 93 -24.16 -0.97 -4.16
CA VAL A 93 -23.57 -1.22 -2.82
C VAL A 93 -23.81 -0.02 -1.90
N LYS A 94 -23.93 1.18 -2.46
CA LYS A 94 -24.01 2.47 -1.74
C LYS A 94 -22.80 2.73 -0.83
N ASN A 95 -21.66 2.19 -1.21
CA ASN A 95 -20.39 2.26 -0.49
C ASN A 95 -19.24 2.00 -1.45
N ILE A 96 -18.00 1.88 -0.96
CA ILE A 96 -16.88 1.39 -1.74
C ILE A 96 -17.10 -0.11 -1.97
N GLY A 97 -17.26 -0.49 -3.24
CA GLY A 97 -17.63 -1.82 -3.66
C GLY A 97 -16.70 -2.43 -4.71
N PRO A 98 -17.11 -3.54 -5.31
CA PRO A 98 -16.26 -4.30 -6.22
C PRO A 98 -15.85 -3.52 -7.48
N ASN A 99 -16.63 -2.56 -7.96
CA ASN A 99 -16.24 -1.78 -9.13
C ASN A 99 -15.11 -0.81 -8.81
N THR A 100 -15.15 -0.14 -7.64
CA THR A 100 -14.06 0.70 -7.15
C THR A 100 -12.79 -0.12 -6.95
N TYR A 101 -12.87 -1.27 -6.27
CA TYR A 101 -11.70 -2.11 -6.04
C TYR A 101 -11.14 -2.71 -7.33
N ALA A 102 -11.95 -3.00 -8.33
CA ALA A 102 -11.46 -3.44 -9.64
C ALA A 102 -10.58 -2.36 -10.30
N GLN A 103 -11.01 -1.10 -10.27
CA GLN A 103 -10.23 0.01 -10.81
C GLN A 103 -8.96 0.30 -10.00
N LEU A 104 -9.00 0.15 -8.66
CA LEU A 104 -7.82 0.25 -7.82
C LEU A 104 -6.80 -0.86 -8.11
N MET A 105 -7.25 -2.09 -8.26
CA MET A 105 -6.37 -3.23 -8.56
C MET A 105 -5.78 -3.12 -9.98
N GLU A 106 -6.54 -2.60 -10.94
CA GLU A 106 -6.01 -2.27 -12.26
C GLU A 106 -4.92 -1.20 -12.18
N LEU A 107 -5.15 -0.10 -11.43
CA LEU A 107 -4.14 0.93 -11.20
C LEU A 107 -2.86 0.35 -10.61
N LEU A 108 -2.97 -0.50 -9.58
CA LEU A 108 -1.83 -1.16 -8.98
C LEU A 108 -1.00 -1.95 -10.00
N LEU A 109 -1.66 -2.75 -10.85
CA LEU A 109 -0.94 -3.49 -11.90
C LEU A 109 -0.34 -2.57 -12.97
N ARG A 110 -1.01 -1.48 -13.35
CA ARG A 110 -0.48 -0.47 -14.27
C ARG A 110 0.77 0.22 -13.73
N LEU A 111 0.83 0.43 -12.42
CA LEU A 111 1.99 0.98 -11.70
C LEU A 111 2.99 -0.09 -11.23
N ARG A 112 2.79 -1.36 -11.63
CA ARG A 112 3.64 -2.49 -11.24
C ARG A 112 3.69 -2.73 -9.73
N ALA A 113 2.64 -2.28 -9.02
CA ALA A 113 2.39 -2.62 -7.63
C ALA A 113 1.69 -3.98 -7.49
N ASN A 114 1.61 -4.52 -6.28
CA ASN A 114 1.09 -5.86 -6.04
C ASN A 114 0.37 -6.04 -4.69
N CYS A 115 0.25 -5.00 -3.88
CA CYS A 115 -0.33 -5.09 -2.56
C CYS A 115 -1.36 -3.98 -2.30
N LEU A 116 -2.39 -4.28 -1.51
CA LEU A 116 -3.44 -3.32 -1.16
C LEU A 116 -3.80 -3.42 0.32
N TRP A 117 -3.83 -2.27 1.00
CA TRP A 117 -4.56 -2.06 2.23
C TRP A 117 -5.86 -1.32 1.87
N PRO A 118 -7.03 -1.95 2.10
CA PRO A 118 -8.31 -1.40 1.66
C PRO A 118 -8.76 -0.23 2.53
N ALA A 119 -9.86 0.40 2.12
CA ALA A 119 -10.56 1.47 2.83
C ALA A 119 -10.78 1.14 4.30
N LYS A 120 -10.51 2.12 5.19
CA LYS A 120 -10.30 1.86 6.62
C LYS A 120 -11.30 2.53 7.55
N HIS A 121 -11.93 3.63 7.12
CA HIS A 121 -12.83 4.40 7.98
C HIS A 121 -14.08 3.63 8.37
N ALA A 122 -14.65 3.99 9.52
CA ALA A 122 -15.81 3.30 10.10
C ALA A 122 -17.08 3.35 9.24
N GLN A 123 -17.15 4.27 8.29
CA GLN A 123 -18.28 4.44 7.36
C GLN A 123 -18.12 3.59 6.11
N SER A 124 -16.91 3.14 5.81
CA SER A 124 -16.63 2.27 4.68
C SER A 124 -17.03 0.84 4.99
N GLN A 125 -17.64 0.19 4.00
CA GLN A 125 -17.93 -1.23 4.11
C GLN A 125 -16.62 -2.02 4.07
N ALA A 126 -16.44 -2.91 5.04
CA ALA A 126 -15.23 -3.73 5.13
C ALA A 126 -15.01 -4.55 3.86
N PHE A 127 -13.79 -4.55 3.35
CA PHE A 127 -13.40 -5.25 2.11
C PHE A 127 -13.81 -6.73 2.14
N TRP A 128 -13.49 -7.41 3.25
CA TRP A 128 -13.73 -8.85 3.41
C TRP A 128 -15.20 -9.21 3.58
N SER A 129 -16.08 -8.23 3.83
CA SER A 129 -17.53 -8.47 3.96
C SER A 129 -18.23 -8.78 2.63
N LEU A 130 -17.59 -8.45 1.50
CA LEU A 130 -18.13 -8.67 0.16
C LEU A 130 -17.33 -9.77 -0.56
N GLU A 131 -18.01 -10.88 -0.87
CA GLU A 131 -17.40 -11.99 -1.62
C GLU A 131 -16.86 -11.55 -2.99
N ALA A 132 -17.53 -10.57 -3.63
CA ALA A 132 -17.08 -10.01 -4.90
C ALA A 132 -15.69 -9.34 -4.79
N ASN A 133 -15.41 -8.63 -3.70
CA ASN A 133 -14.11 -7.99 -3.45
C ASN A 133 -13.00 -9.05 -3.33
N LYS A 134 -13.24 -10.12 -2.55
CA LYS A 134 -12.30 -11.22 -2.38
C LYS A 134 -11.93 -11.88 -3.70
N ARG A 135 -12.93 -12.17 -4.54
CA ARG A 135 -12.73 -12.75 -5.87
C ARG A 135 -11.92 -11.83 -6.79
N LEU A 136 -12.08 -10.50 -6.67
CA LEU A 136 -11.27 -9.55 -7.40
C LEU A 136 -9.79 -9.62 -7.01
N ALA A 137 -9.46 -9.66 -5.72
CA ALA A 137 -8.09 -9.80 -5.26
C ALA A 137 -7.39 -11.01 -5.91
N LYS A 138 -8.08 -12.16 -5.95
CA LYS A 138 -7.58 -13.37 -6.62
C LYS A 138 -7.46 -13.19 -8.15
N LYS A 139 -8.49 -12.60 -8.78
CA LYS A 139 -8.52 -12.39 -10.22
C LYS A 139 -7.40 -11.47 -10.70
N TRP A 140 -7.14 -10.39 -9.97
CA TRP A 140 -6.12 -9.41 -10.28
C TRP A 140 -4.75 -9.76 -9.68
N ALA A 141 -4.65 -10.89 -8.97
CA ALA A 141 -3.44 -11.33 -8.28
C ALA A 141 -2.84 -10.24 -7.37
N ILE A 142 -3.68 -9.57 -6.60
CA ILE A 142 -3.27 -8.56 -5.61
C ILE A 142 -3.17 -9.20 -4.23
N VAL A 143 -2.04 -8.99 -3.58
CA VAL A 143 -1.78 -9.41 -2.20
C VAL A 143 -2.54 -8.49 -1.27
N MET A 144 -3.38 -9.06 -0.41
CA MET A 144 -4.18 -8.29 0.55
C MET A 144 -3.49 -8.23 1.91
N SER A 145 -3.52 -7.06 2.52
CA SER A 145 -3.17 -6.83 3.91
C SER A 145 -4.10 -5.76 4.48
N SER A 146 -3.91 -5.27 5.68
CA SER A 146 -4.84 -4.27 6.22
C SER A 146 -4.18 -3.16 7.05
N GLY A 147 -2.92 -3.32 7.43
CA GLY A 147 -2.26 -2.43 8.37
C GLY A 147 -2.80 -2.55 9.80
N ASP A 148 -3.58 -3.61 10.04
CA ASP A 148 -4.17 -3.93 11.34
C ASP A 148 -4.20 -5.42 11.61
N SER A 149 -4.24 -5.76 12.88
CA SER A 149 -4.07 -7.13 13.38
C SER A 149 -4.95 -8.15 12.67
N MET A 150 -4.28 -9.16 12.08
CA MET A 150 -4.91 -10.32 11.44
C MET A 150 -5.92 -9.96 10.34
N LEU A 151 -5.54 -9.02 9.46
CA LEU A 151 -6.38 -8.54 8.35
C LEU A 151 -7.72 -7.94 8.82
N ARG A 152 -7.76 -7.36 10.01
CA ARG A 152 -8.92 -6.61 10.46
C ARG A 152 -9.15 -5.41 9.53
N ASP A 153 -10.37 -5.21 9.07
CA ASP A 153 -10.70 -4.04 8.27
C ASP A 153 -10.94 -2.81 9.18
N ASN A 154 -12.12 -2.65 9.75
CA ASN A 154 -12.48 -1.42 10.44
C ASN A 154 -13.48 -1.63 11.60
N LEU A 155 -13.84 -0.52 12.25
CA LEU A 155 -14.80 -0.52 13.36
C LEU A 155 -16.21 -1.01 12.95
N TRP A 156 -16.63 -0.76 11.70
CA TRP A 156 -17.92 -1.23 11.20
C TRP A 156 -18.00 -2.77 11.23
N GLU A 157 -16.94 -3.44 10.79
CA GLU A 157 -16.85 -4.90 10.79
C GLU A 157 -16.84 -5.46 12.22
N TRP A 158 -16.01 -4.87 13.09
CA TRP A 158 -15.94 -5.29 14.50
C TRP A 158 -17.30 -5.19 15.18
N ARG A 159 -18.01 -4.07 15.03
CA ARG A 159 -19.35 -3.89 15.59
C ARG A 159 -20.34 -4.95 15.12
N ARG A 160 -20.28 -5.32 13.85
CA ARG A 160 -21.16 -6.38 13.30
C ARG A 160 -20.81 -7.76 13.83
N PHE A 161 -19.55 -8.03 14.08
CA PHE A 161 -19.09 -9.30 14.63
C PHE A 161 -19.36 -9.41 16.12
N SER A 162 -18.94 -8.40 16.90
CA SER A 162 -18.91 -8.45 18.36
C SER A 162 -20.20 -7.96 19.03
N GLY A 163 -20.95 -7.08 18.37
CA GLY A 163 -22.05 -6.32 18.98
C GLY A 163 -21.60 -5.18 19.90
N THR A 164 -20.28 -4.90 19.98
CA THR A 164 -19.70 -3.86 20.85
C THR A 164 -19.02 -2.75 20.03
N GLY A 165 -18.70 -1.63 20.68
CA GLY A 165 -17.90 -0.56 20.09
C GLY A 165 -16.39 -0.82 20.17
N SER A 166 -15.62 0.26 20.07
CA SER A 166 -14.16 0.20 20.14
C SER A 166 -13.63 -0.25 21.50
N GLU A 167 -14.39 0.00 22.57
CA GLU A 167 -14.09 -0.44 23.94
C GLU A 167 -14.04 -1.97 24.09
N GLY A 168 -14.83 -2.68 23.28
CA GLY A 168 -14.84 -4.16 23.27
C GLY A 168 -13.62 -4.77 22.55
N PHE A 169 -12.84 -3.99 21.80
CA PHE A 169 -11.64 -4.47 21.13
C PHE A 169 -10.42 -4.40 22.07
N SER A 170 -10.47 -5.20 23.12
CA SER A 170 -9.40 -5.33 24.12
C SER A 170 -9.11 -6.79 24.38
N PHE A 171 -7.90 -7.22 24.09
CA PHE A 171 -7.47 -8.60 24.32
C PHE A 171 -7.43 -8.96 25.81
N ALA A 172 -7.14 -7.99 26.67
CA ALA A 172 -7.15 -8.17 28.13
C ALA A 172 -8.53 -8.57 28.68
N TYR A 173 -9.61 -8.08 28.06
CA TYR A 173 -10.97 -8.30 28.56
C TYR A 173 -11.79 -9.24 27.68
N ASN A 174 -11.46 -9.34 26.38
CA ASN A 174 -12.25 -10.02 25.34
C ASN A 174 -11.41 -10.97 24.48
N SER A 175 -10.38 -11.59 25.03
CA SER A 175 -9.44 -12.42 24.26
C SER A 175 -10.12 -13.51 23.45
N ALA A 176 -11.12 -14.21 24.02
CA ALA A 176 -11.85 -15.27 23.32
C ALA A 176 -12.57 -14.74 22.06
N GLN A 177 -13.34 -13.64 22.18
CA GLN A 177 -14.08 -13.07 21.06
C GLN A 177 -13.14 -12.51 19.99
N ILE A 178 -12.01 -11.90 20.40
CA ILE A 178 -11.00 -11.39 19.47
C ILE A 178 -10.31 -12.55 18.73
N THR A 179 -9.98 -13.63 19.42
CA THR A 179 -9.40 -14.85 18.82
C THR A 179 -10.36 -15.47 17.81
N ASP A 180 -11.63 -15.58 18.13
CA ASP A 180 -12.65 -16.07 17.20
C ASP A 180 -12.77 -15.18 15.96
N TYR A 181 -12.72 -13.86 16.15
CA TYR A 181 -12.73 -12.90 15.04
C TYR A 181 -11.51 -13.06 14.12
N TRP A 182 -10.32 -13.18 14.69
CA TRP A 182 -9.09 -13.40 13.93
C TRP A 182 -9.09 -14.76 13.21
N ALA A 183 -9.55 -15.82 13.87
CA ALA A 183 -9.66 -17.16 13.28
C ALA A 183 -10.64 -17.17 12.10
N LYS A 184 -11.80 -16.49 12.25
CA LYS A 184 -12.76 -16.31 11.16
C LYS A 184 -12.10 -15.61 9.98
N ARG A 185 -11.38 -14.50 10.21
CA ARG A 185 -10.70 -13.75 9.15
C ARG A 185 -9.60 -14.58 8.47
N ALA A 186 -8.78 -15.27 9.23
CA ALA A 186 -7.74 -16.15 8.68
C ALA A 186 -8.35 -17.25 7.81
N GLY A 187 -9.48 -17.82 8.24
CA GLY A 187 -10.23 -18.80 7.45
C GLY A 187 -10.81 -18.23 6.15
N GLU A 188 -11.34 -17.01 6.17
CA GLU A 188 -11.84 -16.30 4.97
C GLU A 188 -10.72 -15.95 3.99
N ALA A 189 -9.52 -15.66 4.48
CA ALA A 189 -8.37 -15.28 3.67
C ALA A 189 -7.55 -16.46 3.14
N ARG A 190 -7.83 -17.69 3.57
CA ARG A 190 -7.04 -18.90 3.27
C ARG A 190 -6.73 -19.11 1.78
N ASP A 191 -7.69 -18.84 0.90
CA ASP A 191 -7.59 -19.09 -0.53
C ASP A 191 -7.07 -17.89 -1.33
N TYR A 192 -6.58 -16.86 -0.64
CA TYR A 192 -6.11 -15.62 -1.22
C TYR A 192 -4.65 -15.33 -0.82
N GLU A 193 -3.93 -14.63 -1.68
CA GLU A 193 -2.61 -14.11 -1.29
C GLU A 193 -2.80 -13.02 -0.23
N ALA A 194 -2.28 -13.22 0.97
CA ALA A 194 -2.40 -12.28 2.08
C ALA A 194 -1.10 -12.16 2.88
N ILE A 195 -0.91 -10.98 3.48
CA ILE A 195 0.14 -10.70 4.47
C ILE A 195 -0.56 -10.36 5.77
N TYR A 196 -0.31 -11.13 6.81
CA TYR A 196 -0.96 -10.98 8.10
C TYR A 196 -0.20 -9.99 8.99
N ASP A 197 -0.89 -8.96 9.45
CA ASP A 197 -0.36 -8.03 10.43
C ASP A 197 -0.46 -8.67 11.81
N ILE A 198 0.65 -8.89 12.49
CA ILE A 198 0.69 -9.37 13.86
C ILE A 198 0.98 -8.25 14.84
N GLY A 199 0.59 -8.44 16.10
CA GLY A 199 0.50 -7.38 17.09
C GLY A 199 -0.91 -6.80 17.14
N MET A 200 -1.13 -5.82 17.99
CA MET A 200 -2.43 -5.22 18.20
C MET A 200 -2.30 -3.79 18.69
N ARG A 201 -3.17 -2.92 18.17
CA ARG A 201 -3.53 -1.61 18.73
C ARG A 201 -5.04 -1.56 18.94
N GLY A 202 -5.52 -0.58 19.67
CA GLY A 202 -6.96 -0.34 19.77
C GLY A 202 -7.55 0.11 18.44
N LEU A 203 -8.87 0.06 18.31
CA LEU A 203 -9.58 0.58 17.14
C LEU A 203 -9.48 2.11 17.08
N GLN A 204 -9.55 2.67 15.86
CA GLN A 204 -9.52 4.11 15.64
C GLN A 204 -8.20 4.77 16.10
N ASP A 205 -7.09 4.11 15.84
CA ASP A 205 -5.72 4.62 16.07
C ASP A 205 -5.39 4.94 17.54
N VAL A 206 -6.01 4.24 18.49
CA VAL A 206 -5.70 4.35 19.91
C VAL A 206 -4.72 3.26 20.35
N ALA A 207 -4.08 3.48 21.50
CA ALA A 207 -3.17 2.52 22.12
C ALA A 207 -3.88 1.22 22.55
N LEU A 208 -3.09 0.19 22.84
CA LEU A 208 -3.56 -1.10 23.33
C LEU A 208 -4.37 -0.92 24.64
N LEU A 209 -5.61 -1.40 24.63
CA LEU A 209 -6.53 -1.24 25.75
C LEU A 209 -6.41 -2.38 26.78
N GLY A 210 -6.56 -2.04 28.07
CA GLY A 210 -6.64 -3.00 29.16
C GLY A 210 -5.31 -3.45 29.75
N TYR A 211 -4.20 -2.84 29.33
CA TYR A 211 -2.87 -3.11 29.87
C TYR A 211 -2.26 -1.81 30.42
N GLU A 212 -2.09 -1.72 31.72
CA GLU A 212 -1.55 -0.53 32.37
C GLU A 212 -0.04 -0.65 32.59
N GLY A 213 0.69 0.32 32.08
CA GLY A 213 2.15 0.38 32.16
C GLY A 213 2.88 -0.46 31.12
N GLN A 214 4.14 -0.15 30.93
CA GLN A 214 4.98 -0.72 29.86
C GLN A 214 5.16 -2.24 29.99
N GLU A 215 5.39 -2.73 31.19
CA GLU A 215 5.62 -4.16 31.46
C GLU A 215 4.39 -5.00 31.10
N ALA A 216 3.18 -4.55 31.50
CA ALA A 216 1.92 -5.21 31.18
C ALA A 216 1.64 -5.18 29.67
N GLN A 217 1.94 -4.07 29.00
CA GLN A 217 1.77 -3.95 27.55
C GLN A 217 2.74 -4.87 26.78
N LEU A 218 3.99 -5.00 27.22
CA LEU A 218 4.97 -5.93 26.64
C LEU A 218 4.51 -7.39 26.78
N ALA A 219 4.10 -7.77 27.99
CA ALA A 219 3.56 -9.12 28.23
C ALA A 219 2.31 -9.38 27.39
N GLY A 220 1.36 -8.46 27.38
CA GLY A 220 0.13 -8.55 26.59
C GLY A 220 0.37 -8.67 25.10
N LEU A 221 1.29 -7.89 24.52
CA LEU A 221 1.64 -8.00 23.11
C LEU A 221 2.35 -9.33 22.78
N THR A 222 3.17 -9.83 23.69
CA THR A 222 3.81 -11.16 23.53
C THR A 222 2.75 -12.26 23.42
N ASP A 223 1.76 -12.25 24.33
CA ASP A 223 0.65 -13.22 24.33
C ASP A 223 -0.23 -13.08 23.08
N ILE A 224 -0.51 -11.84 22.66
CA ILE A 224 -1.26 -11.54 21.43
C ILE A 224 -0.56 -12.11 20.22
N ILE A 225 0.73 -11.85 20.04
CA ILE A 225 1.52 -12.35 18.91
C ILE A 225 1.54 -13.89 18.90
N ALA A 226 1.72 -14.52 20.07
CA ALA A 226 1.67 -15.98 20.19
C ALA A 226 0.29 -16.54 19.78
N ALA A 227 -0.79 -15.93 20.23
CA ALA A 227 -2.16 -16.32 19.86
C ALA A 227 -2.41 -16.17 18.35
N GLN A 228 -1.98 -15.06 17.75
CA GLN A 228 -2.12 -14.81 16.30
C GLN A 228 -1.34 -15.83 15.47
N ARG A 229 -0.11 -16.14 15.83
CA ARG A 229 0.69 -17.17 15.14
C ARG A 229 0.07 -18.55 15.26
N LYS A 230 -0.50 -18.89 16.43
CA LYS A 230 -1.27 -20.12 16.60
C LYS A 230 -2.48 -20.17 15.67
N ILE A 231 -3.22 -19.07 15.54
CA ILE A 231 -4.38 -18.96 14.62
C ILE A 231 -3.94 -19.16 13.17
N ILE A 232 -2.82 -18.56 12.75
CA ILE A 232 -2.25 -18.74 11.42
C ILE A 232 -1.98 -20.23 11.17
N THR A 233 -1.32 -20.91 12.12
CA THR A 233 -1.06 -22.36 12.02
C THR A 233 -2.35 -23.18 11.92
N ASP A 234 -3.31 -22.92 12.81
CA ASP A 234 -4.54 -23.70 12.90
C ASP A 234 -5.48 -23.46 11.70
N SER A 235 -5.54 -22.21 11.21
CA SER A 235 -6.47 -21.82 10.14
C SER A 235 -5.95 -22.11 8.74
N LEU A 236 -4.64 -21.95 8.50
CA LEU A 236 -4.04 -22.09 7.18
C LEU A 236 -3.40 -23.47 6.99
N GLY A 237 -3.03 -24.11 8.10
CA GLY A 237 -2.28 -25.39 8.12
C GLY A 237 -0.79 -25.18 7.83
N GLY A 238 0.07 -25.90 8.57
CA GLY A 238 1.52 -25.87 8.35
C GLY A 238 2.28 -24.90 9.25
N ASP A 239 3.51 -24.60 8.81
CA ASP A 239 4.44 -23.77 9.56
C ASP A 239 4.12 -22.28 9.37
N PRO A 240 3.86 -21.51 10.44
CA PRO A 240 3.57 -20.08 10.34
C PRO A 240 4.74 -19.27 9.77
N THR A 241 5.98 -19.79 9.79
CA THR A 241 7.15 -19.12 9.20
C THR A 241 7.09 -19.06 7.65
N GLN A 242 6.24 -19.88 7.04
CA GLN A 242 6.01 -19.88 5.59
C GLN A 242 4.89 -18.95 5.15
N VAL A 243 4.16 -18.37 6.10
CA VAL A 243 3.08 -17.42 5.85
C VAL A 243 3.61 -16.00 6.00
N PRO A 244 3.46 -15.12 5.00
CA PRO A 244 3.93 -13.74 5.10
C PRO A 244 3.25 -13.00 6.25
N GLN A 245 4.06 -12.46 7.14
CA GLN A 245 3.62 -11.68 8.30
C GLN A 245 4.42 -10.39 8.40
N ILE A 246 3.76 -9.34 8.88
CA ILE A 246 4.41 -8.05 9.20
C ILE A 246 4.09 -7.63 10.63
N TYR A 247 5.01 -6.90 11.24
CA TYR A 247 4.80 -6.15 12.47
C TYR A 247 5.09 -4.68 12.19
N ILE A 248 4.18 -3.79 12.59
CA ILE A 248 4.28 -2.35 12.33
C ILE A 248 4.55 -1.63 13.66
N PRO A 249 5.80 -1.24 13.96
CA PRO A 249 6.13 -0.46 15.15
C PRO A 249 5.71 1.00 14.97
N TYR A 250 4.42 1.28 15.12
CA TYR A 250 3.82 2.60 14.91
C TYR A 250 3.44 3.26 16.23
N LYS A 251 3.75 4.54 16.39
CA LYS A 251 3.45 5.34 17.59
C LYS A 251 3.94 4.64 18.88
N GLU A 252 3.03 4.35 19.82
CA GLU A 252 3.37 3.66 21.07
C GLU A 252 3.94 2.24 20.87
N ALA A 253 3.55 1.56 19.77
CA ALA A 253 4.12 0.26 19.45
C ALA A 253 5.63 0.32 19.17
N LEU A 254 6.14 1.44 18.63
CA LEU A 254 7.57 1.68 18.48
C LEU A 254 8.28 1.81 19.84
N THR A 255 7.64 2.51 20.78
CA THR A 255 8.17 2.61 22.15
C THR A 255 8.28 1.23 22.80
N LEU A 256 7.29 0.38 22.64
CA LEU A 256 7.30 -0.98 23.17
C LEU A 256 8.33 -1.88 22.45
N TYR A 257 8.47 -1.74 21.14
CA TYR A 257 9.52 -2.43 20.39
C TYR A 257 10.92 -2.04 20.90
N ASN A 258 11.19 -0.74 21.05
CA ASN A 258 12.45 -0.23 21.57
C ASN A 258 12.68 -0.60 23.05
N ALA A 259 11.63 -0.89 23.81
CA ALA A 259 11.70 -1.39 25.17
C ALA A 259 11.95 -2.91 25.27
N GLY A 260 12.10 -3.61 24.14
CA GLY A 260 12.52 -5.00 24.10
C GLY A 260 11.42 -6.01 23.72
N LEU A 261 10.31 -5.58 23.13
CA LEU A 261 9.34 -6.51 22.56
C LEU A 261 10.02 -7.39 21.52
N GLN A 262 9.91 -8.72 21.70
CA GLN A 262 10.52 -9.68 20.80
C GLN A 262 9.56 -10.01 19.65
N ILE A 263 9.99 -9.74 18.43
CA ILE A 263 9.27 -10.10 17.20
C ILE A 263 10.00 -11.28 16.55
N PRO A 264 9.30 -12.38 16.19
CA PRO A 264 9.93 -13.55 15.53
C PRO A 264 10.69 -13.16 14.27
N ASP A 265 11.83 -13.78 14.02
CA ASP A 265 12.76 -13.40 12.94
C ASP A 265 12.17 -13.50 11.54
N ASP A 266 11.23 -14.41 11.34
CA ASP A 266 10.53 -14.62 10.07
C ASP A 266 9.49 -13.53 9.74
N VAL A 267 9.15 -12.68 10.71
CA VAL A 267 8.20 -11.57 10.54
C VAL A 267 8.92 -10.33 10.00
N THR A 268 8.38 -9.75 8.94
CA THR A 268 8.89 -8.49 8.38
C THR A 268 8.66 -7.34 9.37
N LEU A 269 9.70 -6.60 9.70
CA LEU A 269 9.57 -5.32 10.42
C LEU A 269 9.20 -4.22 9.42
N CYS A 270 7.98 -3.71 9.51
CA CYS A 270 7.49 -2.63 8.67
C CYS A 270 7.62 -1.30 9.43
N TRP A 271 8.77 -0.64 9.29
CA TRP A 271 9.06 0.65 9.90
C TRP A 271 8.10 1.72 9.39
N VAL A 272 8.00 2.83 10.11
CA VAL A 272 7.09 3.92 9.76
C VAL A 272 7.85 5.23 9.76
N ASP A 273 7.46 6.15 8.88
CA ASP A 273 7.93 7.54 8.96
C ASP A 273 7.30 8.29 10.15
N ASP A 274 7.60 9.57 10.29
CA ASP A 274 7.06 10.42 11.36
C ASP A 274 5.67 11.00 11.03
N ASN A 275 4.92 10.40 10.11
CA ASN A 275 3.66 10.86 9.52
C ASN A 275 3.80 12.11 8.61
N TYR A 276 5.00 12.66 8.48
CA TYR A 276 5.30 13.83 7.65
C TYR A 276 6.38 13.54 6.60
N ALA A 277 6.48 12.26 6.23
CA ALA A 277 7.38 11.72 5.21
C ALA A 277 8.88 11.65 5.60
N TYR A 278 9.26 11.83 6.87
CA TYR A 278 10.64 11.67 7.33
C TYR A 278 10.83 10.38 8.12
N ILE A 279 11.76 9.53 7.70
CA ILE A 279 12.11 8.29 8.39
C ILE A 279 13.08 8.60 9.53
N ARG A 280 12.61 8.45 10.78
CA ARG A 280 13.36 8.80 12.00
C ARG A 280 14.13 7.63 12.59
N GLN A 281 13.73 6.39 12.29
CA GLN A 281 14.41 5.19 12.73
C GLN A 281 14.68 4.25 11.57
N LEU A 282 15.88 3.70 11.51
CA LEU A 282 16.33 2.74 10.52
C LEU A 282 16.65 1.41 11.19
N PRO A 283 16.55 0.27 10.47
CA PRO A 283 16.96 -1.02 11.00
C PRO A 283 18.43 -1.01 11.41
N THR A 284 18.73 -1.56 12.57
CA THR A 284 20.09 -1.88 13.00
C THR A 284 20.72 -2.96 12.11
N ALA A 285 22.03 -3.13 12.19
CA ALA A 285 22.71 -4.19 11.43
C ALA A 285 22.17 -5.60 11.74
N ALA A 286 21.74 -5.85 12.98
CA ALA A 286 21.13 -7.12 13.35
C ALA A 286 19.72 -7.28 12.73
N GLU A 287 18.90 -6.24 12.73
CA GLU A 287 17.57 -6.25 12.14
C GLU A 287 17.60 -6.38 10.61
N GLN A 288 18.65 -5.89 9.95
CA GLN A 288 18.86 -6.07 8.51
C GLN A 288 19.10 -7.55 8.12
N LEU A 289 19.57 -8.37 9.04
CA LEU A 289 19.86 -9.80 8.83
C LEU A 289 18.66 -10.72 9.08
N ARG A 290 17.52 -10.20 9.54
CA ARG A 290 16.30 -10.96 9.82
C ARG A 290 15.79 -11.66 8.56
N SER A 291 15.35 -12.90 8.68
CA SER A 291 14.80 -13.69 7.55
C SER A 291 13.48 -13.11 7.01
N GLY A 292 12.67 -12.48 7.86
CA GLY A 292 11.47 -11.72 7.47
C GLY A 292 11.78 -10.43 6.73
N GLY A 293 13.00 -9.90 6.87
CA GLY A 293 13.43 -8.65 6.27
C GLY A 293 12.75 -7.41 6.86
N ASN A 294 12.89 -6.29 6.16
CA ASN A 294 12.37 -5.00 6.58
C ASN A 294 11.57 -4.32 5.47
N GLY A 295 10.63 -3.48 5.86
CA GLY A 295 9.81 -2.66 5.00
C GLY A 295 9.55 -1.28 5.57
N ILE A 296 8.76 -0.49 4.85
CA ILE A 296 8.34 0.86 5.26
C ILE A 296 6.85 1.07 4.99
N TYR A 297 6.16 1.65 5.94
CA TYR A 297 4.85 2.28 5.78
C TYR A 297 5.09 3.79 5.72
N TYR A 298 4.78 4.41 4.57
CA TYR A 298 5.17 5.76 4.21
C TYR A 298 3.95 6.63 3.93
N HIS A 299 3.91 7.85 4.49
CA HIS A 299 2.77 8.75 4.37
C HIS A 299 2.95 9.79 3.26
N LEU A 300 2.01 9.83 2.32
CA LEU A 300 1.77 10.95 1.40
C LEU A 300 0.61 11.83 1.87
N SER A 301 -0.15 11.36 2.85
CA SER A 301 -1.28 12.03 3.49
C SER A 301 -1.37 11.57 4.93
N TYR A 302 -1.83 12.44 5.82
CA TYR A 302 -1.99 12.12 7.24
C TYR A 302 -3.17 12.87 7.86
N LEU A 303 -4.06 12.12 8.50
CA LEU A 303 -5.14 12.64 9.35
C LEU A 303 -4.79 12.35 10.81
N GLY A 304 -4.50 13.39 11.58
CA GLY A 304 -4.17 13.22 13.00
C GLY A 304 -3.45 14.41 13.62
N ASN A 305 -3.08 14.24 14.89
CA ASN A 305 -2.33 15.25 15.64
C ASN A 305 -0.83 15.17 15.32
N PRO A 306 -0.08 16.29 15.39
CA PRO A 306 -0.52 17.65 15.73
C PRO A 306 -1.26 18.35 14.61
N CYS A 307 -1.03 18.01 13.34
CA CYS A 307 -1.63 18.64 12.16
C CYS A 307 -1.94 17.59 11.09
N SER A 308 -3.11 17.69 10.48
CA SER A 308 -3.48 16.89 9.30
C SER A 308 -3.03 17.55 8.01
N TYR A 309 -2.77 16.76 6.96
CA TYR A 309 -2.60 17.23 5.58
C TYR A 309 -3.20 16.17 4.65
N ILE A 310 -4.43 16.42 4.19
CA ILE A 310 -5.23 15.45 3.43
C ILE A 310 -5.80 16.01 2.12
N TRP A 311 -5.85 17.34 1.97
CA TRP A 311 -6.48 18.00 0.82
C TRP A 311 -5.57 18.19 -0.37
N LEU A 312 -4.29 18.43 -0.12
CA LEU A 312 -3.29 18.71 -1.14
C LEU A 312 -2.10 17.77 -0.97
N SER A 313 -1.60 17.24 -2.09
CA SER A 313 -0.36 16.48 -2.07
C SER A 313 0.82 17.43 -1.90
N THR A 314 1.48 17.37 -0.74
CA THR A 314 2.51 18.34 -0.32
C THR A 314 3.88 17.72 -0.09
N ILE A 315 4.01 16.41 -0.31
CA ILE A 315 5.28 15.68 -0.18
C ILE A 315 5.96 15.60 -1.55
N SER A 316 7.05 16.35 -1.71
CA SER A 316 7.72 16.44 -3.02
C SER A 316 8.40 15.13 -3.45
N PRO A 317 8.48 14.85 -4.76
CA PRO A 317 9.29 13.73 -5.28
C PRO A 317 10.74 13.74 -4.80
N SER A 318 11.33 14.92 -4.58
CA SER A 318 12.71 15.03 -4.05
C SER A 318 12.82 14.50 -2.62
N LEU A 319 11.87 14.83 -1.75
CA LEU A 319 11.84 14.29 -0.38
C LEU A 319 11.58 12.78 -0.39
N ILE A 320 10.60 12.33 -1.20
CA ILE A 320 10.29 10.91 -1.35
C ILE A 320 11.54 10.14 -1.81
N SER A 321 12.23 10.61 -2.84
CA SER A 321 13.44 9.97 -3.36
C SER A 321 14.52 9.87 -2.28
N TYR A 322 14.76 10.95 -1.55
CA TYR A 322 15.77 10.97 -0.48
C TYR A 322 15.45 9.95 0.62
N GLU A 323 14.23 9.97 1.13
CA GLU A 323 13.82 9.13 2.27
C GLU A 323 13.69 7.66 1.88
N LEU A 324 13.06 7.34 0.72
CA LEU A 324 12.88 5.96 0.30
C LEU A 324 14.19 5.34 -0.23
N SER A 325 15.10 6.12 -0.84
CA SER A 325 16.45 5.63 -1.16
C SER A 325 17.24 5.32 0.11
N LYS A 326 17.12 6.16 1.14
CA LYS A 326 17.71 5.89 2.47
C LYS A 326 17.14 4.60 3.08
N ALA A 327 15.82 4.40 3.00
CA ALA A 327 15.18 3.17 3.45
C ALA A 327 15.74 1.94 2.73
N TYR A 328 15.80 1.98 1.42
CA TYR A 328 16.32 0.89 0.58
C TYR A 328 17.78 0.56 0.94
N GLN A 329 18.65 1.56 1.05
CA GLN A 329 20.07 1.40 1.39
C GLN A 329 20.27 0.76 2.79
N ASN A 330 19.28 0.89 3.67
CA ASN A 330 19.28 0.29 5.00
C ASN A 330 18.45 -1.00 5.09
N GLY A 331 18.24 -1.69 3.96
CA GLY A 331 17.65 -3.03 3.93
C GLY A 331 16.12 -3.07 3.99
N MET A 332 15.42 -1.96 3.89
CA MET A 332 13.96 -1.94 3.80
C MET A 332 13.50 -2.27 2.38
N THR A 333 13.67 -3.51 1.96
CA THR A 333 13.45 -3.98 0.58
C THR A 333 12.29 -4.97 0.45
N ARG A 334 11.74 -5.42 1.58
CA ARG A 334 10.71 -6.46 1.58
C ARG A 334 9.32 -5.92 1.27
N PHE A 335 8.95 -4.78 1.85
CA PHE A 335 7.59 -4.27 1.84
C PHE A 335 7.57 -2.73 1.86
N TRP A 336 6.95 -2.11 0.86
CA TRP A 336 6.67 -0.67 0.85
C TRP A 336 5.17 -0.45 0.68
N MET A 337 4.55 0.15 1.69
CA MET A 337 3.15 0.54 1.69
C MET A 337 3.04 2.06 1.75
N VAL A 338 2.32 2.63 0.81
CA VAL A 338 2.16 4.09 0.68
C VAL A 338 0.74 4.48 1.07
N ASN A 339 0.62 5.28 2.12
CA ASN A 339 -0.63 5.88 2.55
C ASN A 339 -0.92 7.13 1.72
N VAL A 340 -2.00 7.11 0.97
CA VAL A 340 -2.44 8.24 0.16
C VAL A 340 -3.60 9.01 0.80
N GLY A 341 -4.21 8.47 1.87
CA GLY A 341 -5.47 8.96 2.37
C GLY A 341 -6.59 8.65 1.39
N ASP A 342 -6.89 9.59 0.52
CA ASP A 342 -7.59 9.39 -0.74
C ASP A 342 -6.60 9.36 -1.91
N LEU A 343 -6.94 8.68 -3.00
CA LEU A 343 -6.05 8.57 -4.16
C LEU A 343 -5.80 9.94 -4.82
N LYS A 344 -6.86 10.74 -5.01
CA LYS A 344 -6.73 12.14 -5.39
C LYS A 344 -6.56 13.00 -4.12
N PRO A 345 -5.57 13.89 -4.10
CA PRO A 345 -4.71 14.38 -5.18
C PRO A 345 -3.30 13.75 -5.24
N ALA A 346 -3.09 12.56 -4.75
CA ALA A 346 -1.77 11.94 -4.56
C ALA A 346 -1.25 11.17 -5.79
N GLU A 347 -1.85 11.34 -6.98
CA GLU A 347 -1.53 10.53 -8.17
C GLU A 347 -0.06 10.60 -8.55
N VAL A 348 0.53 11.80 -8.55
CA VAL A 348 1.91 12.02 -8.98
C VAL A 348 2.90 11.39 -8.02
N GLU A 349 2.70 11.64 -6.74
CA GLU A 349 3.58 11.17 -5.67
C GLU A 349 3.46 9.66 -5.50
N PHE A 350 2.27 9.10 -5.65
CA PHE A 350 2.08 7.65 -5.60
C PHE A 350 2.74 6.95 -6.79
N GLU A 351 2.57 7.47 -8.02
CA GLU A 351 3.31 6.94 -9.18
C GLU A 351 4.81 7.03 -8.98
N PHE A 352 5.30 8.14 -8.42
CA PHE A 352 6.71 8.30 -8.11
C PHE A 352 7.22 7.24 -7.12
N CYS A 353 6.46 6.98 -6.04
CA CYS A 353 6.79 5.92 -5.08
C CYS A 353 6.86 4.54 -5.75
N MET A 354 5.93 4.22 -6.66
CA MET A 354 5.90 2.93 -7.35
C MET A 354 7.02 2.80 -8.37
N GLU A 355 7.39 3.87 -9.08
CA GLU A 355 8.58 3.90 -9.94
C GLU A 355 9.87 3.63 -9.16
N LEU A 356 10.04 4.25 -7.98
CA LEU A 356 11.17 3.98 -7.08
C LEU A 356 11.14 2.54 -6.54
N ALA A 357 9.99 2.06 -6.10
CA ALA A 357 9.85 0.70 -5.58
C ALA A 357 10.14 -0.37 -6.64
N TRP A 358 9.90 -0.04 -7.91
CA TRP A 358 10.29 -0.90 -9.02
C TRP A 358 11.79 -0.83 -9.31
N ASN A 359 12.33 0.37 -9.45
CA ASN A 359 13.76 0.60 -9.66
C ASN A 359 14.23 1.83 -8.88
N VAL A 360 14.81 1.59 -7.71
CA VAL A 360 15.26 2.65 -6.79
C VAL A 360 16.34 3.56 -7.40
N HIS A 361 17.04 3.10 -8.44
CA HIS A 361 18.06 3.86 -9.15
C HIS A 361 17.49 4.71 -10.30
N ALA A 362 16.22 4.56 -10.64
CA ALA A 362 15.61 5.30 -11.75
C ALA A 362 15.50 6.80 -11.47
N TRP A 363 15.17 7.18 -10.24
CA TRP A 363 14.91 8.55 -9.83
C TRP A 363 15.72 8.90 -8.57
N THR A 364 17.04 9.09 -8.76
CA THR A 364 17.91 9.47 -7.65
C THR A 364 17.56 10.86 -7.10
N PRO A 365 17.94 11.20 -5.85
CA PRO A 365 17.63 12.51 -5.25
C PRO A 365 18.02 13.71 -6.13
N GLU A 366 19.13 13.59 -6.88
CA GLU A 366 19.63 14.67 -7.74
C GLU A 366 18.74 14.97 -8.94
N LYS A 367 17.95 14.01 -9.41
CA LYS A 367 17.07 14.16 -10.58
C LYS A 367 15.59 14.01 -10.29
N ALA A 368 15.20 13.67 -9.08
CA ALA A 368 13.80 13.44 -8.71
C ALA A 368 12.89 14.67 -8.99
N TRP A 369 13.44 15.88 -8.91
CA TRP A 369 12.72 17.11 -9.22
C TRP A 369 12.22 17.16 -10.69
N THR A 370 12.86 16.43 -11.61
CA THR A 370 12.45 16.39 -13.03
C THR A 370 11.24 15.47 -13.26
N PHE A 371 10.81 14.69 -12.26
CA PHE A 371 9.68 13.78 -12.39
C PHE A 371 8.38 14.52 -12.71
N SER A 372 8.16 15.69 -12.11
CA SER A 372 6.96 16.50 -12.38
C SER A 372 6.84 16.85 -13.87
N ARG A 373 7.95 17.19 -14.53
CA ARG A 373 7.96 17.42 -15.98
C ARG A 373 7.67 16.16 -16.78
N TRP A 374 8.36 15.07 -16.45
CA TRP A 374 8.12 13.77 -17.10
C TRP A 374 6.67 13.32 -16.99
N TRP A 375 6.09 13.46 -15.80
CA TRP A 375 4.70 13.10 -15.55
C TRP A 375 3.73 13.99 -16.33
N ALA A 376 3.96 15.31 -16.36
CA ALA A 376 3.14 16.26 -17.08
C ALA A 376 3.19 16.00 -18.60
N ALA A 377 4.38 15.79 -19.16
CA ALA A 377 4.56 15.47 -20.58
C ALA A 377 3.79 14.20 -20.99
N LYS A 378 3.90 13.16 -20.17
CA LYS A 378 3.20 11.89 -20.40
C LYS A 378 1.68 12.01 -20.29
N THR A 379 1.18 12.87 -19.40
CA THR A 379 -0.24 12.96 -19.07
C THR A 379 -0.97 13.97 -19.95
N PHE A 380 -0.37 15.14 -20.19
CA PHE A 380 -1.00 16.28 -20.86
C PHE A 380 -0.34 16.66 -22.20
N GLY A 381 0.78 16.05 -22.53
CA GLY A 381 1.57 16.37 -23.73
C GLY A 381 2.75 17.30 -23.45
N GLU A 382 3.70 17.32 -24.39
CA GLU A 382 4.94 18.11 -24.27
C GLU A 382 4.69 19.63 -24.22
N ASP A 383 3.64 20.13 -24.87
CA ASP A 383 3.34 21.56 -24.96
C ASP A 383 3.10 22.24 -23.61
N TYR A 384 2.63 21.47 -22.61
CA TYR A 384 2.31 21.96 -21.27
C TYR A 384 3.27 21.47 -20.19
N ALA A 385 4.25 20.63 -20.56
CA ALA A 385 5.07 19.90 -19.58
C ALA A 385 5.90 20.85 -18.70
N ASP A 386 6.50 21.86 -19.27
CA ASP A 386 7.38 22.79 -18.54
C ASP A 386 6.57 23.68 -17.60
N GLU A 387 5.47 24.28 -18.08
CA GLU A 387 4.60 25.15 -17.26
C GLU A 387 3.98 24.38 -16.08
N LEU A 388 3.46 23.17 -16.32
CA LEU A 388 2.90 22.33 -15.26
C LEU A 388 3.96 21.88 -14.24
N ALA A 389 5.18 21.62 -14.71
CA ALA A 389 6.29 21.29 -13.82
C ALA A 389 6.68 22.48 -12.94
N GLU A 390 6.76 23.68 -13.48
CA GLU A 390 7.04 24.92 -12.73
C GLU A 390 5.98 25.17 -11.67
N ILE A 391 4.69 25.03 -12.00
CA ILE A 391 3.57 25.18 -11.05
C ILE A 391 3.71 24.17 -9.90
N ARG A 392 4.01 22.89 -10.19
CA ARG A 392 4.19 21.87 -9.15
C ARG A 392 5.41 22.13 -8.28
N LEU A 393 6.54 22.49 -8.86
CA LEU A 393 7.74 22.80 -8.09
C LEU A 393 7.51 23.97 -7.15
N GLU A 394 6.80 25.00 -7.60
CA GLU A 394 6.44 26.13 -6.75
C GLU A 394 5.44 25.72 -5.65
N HIS A 395 4.47 24.87 -5.96
CA HIS A 395 3.56 24.29 -4.97
C HIS A 395 4.34 23.57 -3.85
N TYR A 396 5.28 22.68 -4.22
CA TYR A 396 6.10 21.97 -3.23
C TYR A 396 7.01 22.91 -2.43
N ARG A 397 7.56 23.94 -3.09
CA ARG A 397 8.37 24.96 -2.41
C ARG A 397 7.58 25.72 -1.35
N LEU A 398 6.35 26.11 -1.67
CA LEU A 398 5.44 26.78 -0.74
C LEU A 398 5.00 25.83 0.39
N ALA A 399 4.61 24.62 0.06
CA ALA A 399 4.21 23.61 1.04
C ALA A 399 5.35 23.20 1.99
N ALA A 400 6.61 23.28 1.54
CA ALA A 400 7.77 23.03 2.41
C ALA A 400 7.98 24.16 3.43
N GLN A 401 7.51 25.38 3.15
CA GLN A 401 7.58 26.50 4.09
C GLN A 401 6.44 26.45 5.13
N SER A 402 5.24 26.10 4.70
CA SER A 402 4.06 25.91 5.54
C SER A 402 3.06 25.03 4.81
N LYS A 403 2.61 23.96 5.48
CA LYS A 403 1.54 23.11 4.93
C LYS A 403 0.25 23.91 4.84
N PRO A 404 -0.57 23.74 3.76
CA PRO A 404 -1.81 24.50 3.61
C PRO A 404 -2.83 24.27 4.73
N GLU A 405 -2.76 23.10 5.39
CA GLU A 405 -3.65 22.72 6.47
C GLU A 405 -3.18 23.18 7.85
N THR A 406 -2.00 23.79 7.97
CA THR A 406 -1.44 24.33 9.20
C THR A 406 -1.41 25.85 9.17
#